data_bdd39d22e93ffcf5f301eb80280d33cf
#
_entry.id   bdd39d22e93ffcf5f301eb80280d33cf
#
_cell.length_a   1.000
_cell.length_b   1.000
_cell.length_c   1.000
_cell.angle_alpha   90.00
_cell.angle_beta   90.00
_cell.angle_gamma   90.00
#
_symmetry.space_group_name_H-M   'P 1'
#
loop_
_entity.id
_entity.type
_entity.pdbx_description
1 polymer ?
#
loop_
_entity_poly.entity_id
_entity_poly.type
_entity_poly.pdbx_seq_one_letter_code
_entity_poly.pdbx_strand_id
1 'polypeptide(L)'
;MSVMMIALSGCQTSAKTGGFTSYDEHYQKNETTLKEDALSDRWESRGSKVAVVSKEKADNNDYPEAKEVLLVNNTKNKVIVSQKVFDQAYPASTTKIMTALLTLENLNLSQVVTIKHDITFPDGAAVAIHLKKGDKITVEALLNALIIMSANDAAVALGEAVAGSEANFVKMMNKRAKELGATNTHFANPNGLHLSDHYSTAYDLYLIFKEVAKHNEFFNIAGRSSSRIEYLGSKGEQKIYDMASTNQYIAGTYTLPSQVYMIGGKRSEER
;
A
#
# COMPACT_ATOMS: atom_id res chain seq x y z
N MET A 1 4.40 16.20 11.67
CA MET A 1 3.03 16.18 11.10
C MET A 1 2.94 14.98 10.16
N SER A 2 2.15 13.99 10.49
CA SER A 2 1.98 12.81 9.63
C SER A 2 0.85 13.10 8.64
N VAL A 3 1.16 13.14 7.36
CA VAL A 3 0.19 13.37 6.28
C VAL A 3 0.11 12.09 5.46
N MET A 4 -1.10 11.62 5.23
CA MET A 4 -1.38 10.46 4.40
C MET A 4 -2.07 10.93 3.12
N MET A 5 -1.51 10.56 2.00
CA MET A 5 -2.09 10.81 0.68
C MET A 5 -2.48 9.49 0.03
N ILE A 6 -3.72 9.36 -0.36
CA ILE A 6 -4.21 8.30 -1.22
C ILE A 6 -4.66 8.96 -2.51
N ALA A 7 -3.95 8.68 -3.60
CA ALA A 7 -4.35 9.06 -4.94
C ALA A 7 -4.49 7.78 -5.78
N LEU A 8 -5.64 7.59 -6.37
CA LEU A 8 -5.91 6.54 -7.34
C LEU A 8 -5.89 7.21 -8.72
N SER A 9 -4.81 7.02 -9.46
CA SER A 9 -4.69 7.52 -10.84
C SER A 9 -4.91 6.37 -11.81
N GLY A 10 -5.93 6.49 -12.65
CA GLY A 10 -6.05 5.66 -13.84
C GLY A 10 -5.01 6.11 -14.85
N CYS A 11 -4.26 5.19 -15.42
CA CYS A 11 -3.21 5.46 -16.38
C CYS A 11 -3.75 6.13 -17.66
N GLN A 12 -3.29 7.37 -17.95
CA GLN A 12 -3.13 7.83 -19.31
C GLN A 12 -1.65 8.11 -19.53
N THR A 13 -1.10 7.42 -20.50
CA THR A 13 0.29 7.57 -20.98
C THR A 13 0.48 8.92 -21.63
N SER A 14 1.09 9.87 -20.93
CA SER A 14 1.97 10.87 -21.56
C SER A 14 2.86 11.49 -20.49
N ALA A 15 4.13 11.13 -20.50
CA ALA A 15 5.15 11.84 -19.74
C ALA A 15 5.31 13.25 -20.33
N LYS A 16 4.76 14.25 -19.63
CA LYS A 16 5.23 15.63 -19.75
C LYS A 16 5.75 16.04 -18.39
N THR A 17 7.04 16.31 -18.36
CA THR A 17 7.75 16.98 -17.31
C THR A 17 7.14 18.37 -17.08
N GLY A 18 6.16 18.46 -16.20
CA GLY A 18 5.61 19.71 -15.72
C GLY A 18 5.98 19.85 -14.25
N GLY A 19 6.85 20.83 -13.95
CA GLY A 19 7.31 21.07 -12.59
C GLY A 19 6.15 21.41 -11.65
N PHE A 20 6.18 20.82 -10.47
CA PHE A 20 5.34 21.16 -9.31
C PHE A 20 5.72 22.55 -8.76
N THR A 21 5.42 23.61 -9.48
CA THR A 21 5.70 24.99 -9.05
C THR A 21 4.57 25.64 -8.26
N SER A 22 3.37 25.01 -8.19
CA SER A 22 2.21 25.60 -7.49
C SER A 22 2.11 25.25 -6.00
N TYR A 23 2.99 24.41 -5.47
CA TYR A 23 2.95 24.01 -4.05
C TYR A 23 3.60 25.02 -3.10
N ASP A 24 4.49 25.89 -3.60
CA ASP A 24 5.27 26.79 -2.74
C ASP A 24 4.47 27.99 -2.20
N GLU A 25 3.45 28.49 -2.91
CA GLU A 25 2.78 29.74 -2.52
C GLU A 25 1.72 29.57 -1.42
N HIS A 26 1.12 28.38 -1.27
CA HIS A 26 0.09 28.13 -0.25
C HIS A 26 0.62 27.51 1.04
N TYR A 27 1.86 27.00 1.03
CA TYR A 27 2.44 26.27 2.17
C TYR A 27 3.28 27.15 3.12
N GLN A 28 3.66 28.36 2.73
CA GLN A 28 4.51 29.26 3.54
C GLN A 28 3.80 29.87 4.76
N LYS A 29 2.52 29.60 5.00
CA LYS A 29 1.78 30.23 6.11
C LYS A 29 1.70 29.44 7.42
N ASN A 30 2.31 28.27 7.54
CA ASN A 30 2.32 27.52 8.79
C ASN A 30 3.70 26.92 9.09
N GLU A 31 4.64 27.76 9.46
CA GLU A 31 5.90 27.35 10.06
C GLU A 31 5.66 26.65 11.41
N THR A 32 5.99 25.36 11.48
CA THR A 32 6.26 24.69 12.75
C THR A 32 7.48 23.81 12.56
N THR A 33 8.58 24.24 13.13
CA THR A 33 9.87 23.54 13.21
C THR A 33 9.69 22.17 13.88
N LEU A 34 9.99 21.09 13.17
CA LEU A 34 10.04 19.74 13.74
C LEU A 34 11.48 19.45 14.19
N LYS A 35 11.66 19.19 15.49
CA LYS A 35 12.91 18.68 16.04
C LYS A 35 13.05 17.18 15.79
N GLU A 36 14.31 16.71 15.66
CA GLU A 36 14.68 15.32 15.33
C GLU A 36 14.20 14.25 16.33
N ASP A 37 13.81 14.61 17.54
CA ASP A 37 13.32 13.69 18.58
C ASP A 37 11.91 13.13 18.33
N ALA A 38 11.25 13.54 17.25
CA ALA A 38 9.84 13.20 16.97
C ALA A 38 9.65 11.89 16.19
N LEU A 39 10.67 11.03 16.05
CA LEU A 39 10.49 9.77 15.32
C LEU A 39 9.72 8.71 16.14
N SER A 40 9.92 8.66 17.45
CA SER A 40 9.19 7.76 18.35
C SER A 40 7.74 8.20 18.58
N ASP A 41 7.50 9.52 18.71
CA ASP A 41 6.16 10.09 18.94
C ASP A 41 5.25 10.05 17.70
N ARG A 42 5.81 9.79 16.52
CA ARG A 42 5.05 9.78 15.25
C ARG A 42 3.99 8.67 15.21
N TRP A 43 4.16 7.65 15.99
CA TRP A 43 3.30 6.47 15.96
C TRP A 43 2.27 6.45 17.09
N GLU A 44 2.51 7.16 18.20
CA GLU A 44 1.60 7.19 19.34
C GLU A 44 0.33 8.02 19.14
N SER A 45 0.35 8.99 18.21
CA SER A 45 -0.84 9.81 17.88
C SER A 45 -1.87 9.10 16.99
N ARG A 46 -1.83 7.77 16.90
CA ARG A 46 -2.77 6.93 16.14
C ARG A 46 -4.12 6.84 16.82
N GLY A 47 -4.70 7.99 17.14
CA GLY A 47 -6.00 8.05 17.81
C GLY A 47 -7.07 7.24 17.09
N SER A 48 -7.98 6.68 17.84
CA SER A 48 -9.15 5.93 17.38
C SER A 48 -10.08 6.75 16.47
N LYS A 49 -9.88 8.06 16.40
CA LYS A 49 -10.71 8.97 15.60
C LYS A 49 -10.31 8.96 14.13
N VAL A 50 -11.30 8.75 13.27
CA VAL A 50 -11.18 8.80 11.82
C VAL A 50 -11.44 10.23 11.35
N ALA A 51 -10.69 10.71 10.35
CA ALA A 51 -11.02 11.96 9.69
C ALA A 51 -12.32 11.79 8.88
N VAL A 52 -13.29 12.64 9.13
CA VAL A 52 -14.58 12.62 8.45
C VAL A 52 -14.55 13.57 7.26
N VAL A 53 -14.91 13.06 6.09
CA VAL A 53 -15.10 13.87 4.88
C VAL A 53 -16.57 14.27 4.83
N SER A 54 -16.86 15.58 4.84
CA SER A 54 -18.21 16.09 4.57
C SER A 54 -18.49 16.08 3.07
N LYS A 55 -19.72 15.73 2.67
CA LYS A 55 -20.12 15.73 1.25
C LYS A 55 -19.87 17.07 0.55
N GLU A 56 -19.95 18.18 1.28
CA GLU A 56 -19.75 19.54 0.74
C GLU A 56 -18.28 19.85 0.39
N LYS A 57 -17.30 19.07 0.86
CA LYS A 57 -15.88 19.25 0.56
C LYS A 57 -15.33 18.20 -0.41
N ALA A 58 -16.17 17.33 -0.93
CA ALA A 58 -15.75 16.17 -1.72
C ALA A 58 -15.45 16.47 -3.20
N ASP A 59 -15.69 17.67 -3.69
CA ASP A 59 -15.68 18.00 -5.13
C ASP A 59 -14.81 19.20 -5.50
N ASN A 60 -13.61 19.31 -4.94
CA ASN A 60 -12.63 20.24 -5.49
C ASN A 60 -11.90 19.55 -6.65
N ASN A 61 -12.12 19.99 -7.87
CA ASN A 61 -11.48 19.51 -9.09
C ASN A 61 -10.03 20.05 -9.24
N ASP A 62 -9.32 20.23 -8.11
CA ASP A 62 -8.00 20.87 -8.05
C ASP A 62 -6.87 19.95 -8.56
N TYR A 63 -7.18 18.67 -8.80
CA TYR A 63 -6.20 17.65 -9.22
C TYR A 63 -6.69 16.89 -10.47
N PRO A 64 -6.66 17.51 -11.66
CA PRO A 64 -7.22 16.92 -12.87
C PRO A 64 -6.51 15.64 -13.33
N GLU A 65 -5.27 15.44 -12.90
CA GLU A 65 -4.46 14.25 -13.23
C GLU A 65 -4.87 13.00 -12.40
N ALA A 66 -5.59 13.17 -11.29
CA ALA A 66 -6.05 12.09 -10.45
C ALA A 66 -7.57 11.98 -10.47
N LYS A 67 -8.09 10.76 -10.58
CA LYS A 67 -9.54 10.54 -10.53
C LYS A 67 -10.09 10.80 -9.12
N GLU A 68 -9.46 10.21 -8.12
CA GLU A 68 -9.82 10.34 -6.72
C GLU A 68 -8.61 10.76 -5.88
N VAL A 69 -8.80 11.71 -4.97
CA VAL A 69 -7.73 12.19 -4.08
C VAL A 69 -8.24 12.33 -2.65
N LEU A 70 -7.49 11.80 -1.71
CA LEU A 70 -7.70 12.04 -0.29
C LEU A 70 -6.35 12.32 0.40
N LEU A 71 -6.22 13.53 0.94
CA LEU A 71 -5.08 13.94 1.75
C LEU A 71 -5.53 14.23 3.18
N VAL A 72 -4.97 13.53 4.14
CA VAL A 72 -5.35 13.62 5.55
C VAL A 72 -4.16 13.96 6.42
N ASN A 73 -4.32 14.96 7.28
CA ASN A 73 -3.44 15.15 8.43
C ASN A 73 -3.83 14.14 9.53
N ASN A 74 -3.10 13.04 9.62
CA ASN A 74 -3.41 11.96 10.53
C ASN A 74 -3.24 12.36 12.01
N THR A 75 -2.32 13.26 12.33
CA THR A 75 -2.12 13.77 13.70
C THR A 75 -3.33 14.56 14.19
N LYS A 76 -3.93 15.38 13.32
CA LYS A 76 -5.10 16.21 13.64
C LYS A 76 -6.41 15.55 13.25
N ASN A 77 -6.41 14.38 12.64
CA ASN A 77 -7.57 13.73 12.03
C ASN A 77 -8.38 14.69 11.14
N LYS A 78 -7.68 15.50 10.33
CA LYS A 78 -8.28 16.52 9.49
C LYS A 78 -8.03 16.23 8.02
N VAL A 79 -9.09 16.23 7.22
CA VAL A 79 -8.98 16.20 5.77
C VAL A 79 -8.41 17.52 5.27
N ILE A 80 -7.35 17.46 4.46
CA ILE A 80 -6.71 18.61 3.82
C ILE A 80 -7.26 18.76 2.41
N VAL A 81 -7.32 17.66 1.65
CA VAL A 81 -7.84 17.61 0.29
C VAL A 81 -8.77 16.40 0.17
N SER A 82 -9.86 16.57 -0.54
CA SER A 82 -10.77 15.49 -0.92
C SER A 82 -11.35 15.75 -2.31
N GLN A 83 -11.24 14.78 -3.20
CA GLN A 83 -11.82 14.81 -4.55
C GLN A 83 -12.38 13.41 -4.82
N LYS A 84 -13.67 13.31 -5.10
CA LYS A 84 -14.36 12.05 -5.46
C LYS A 84 -14.02 10.87 -4.57
N VAL A 85 -13.85 11.12 -3.27
CA VAL A 85 -13.28 10.15 -2.32
C VAL A 85 -14.16 8.94 -2.05
N PHE A 86 -15.44 9.02 -2.39
CA PHE A 86 -16.43 7.96 -2.26
C PHE A 86 -16.77 7.29 -3.60
N ASP A 87 -16.20 7.78 -4.71
CA ASP A 87 -16.41 7.17 -6.01
C ASP A 87 -15.73 5.80 -6.05
N GLN A 88 -16.36 4.88 -6.75
CA GLN A 88 -15.82 3.52 -6.92
C GLN A 88 -14.67 3.55 -7.93
N ALA A 89 -13.54 2.99 -7.52
CA ALA A 89 -12.33 2.87 -8.33
C ALA A 89 -11.73 1.47 -8.23
N TYR A 90 -10.93 1.11 -9.21
CA TYR A 90 -10.12 -0.11 -9.17
C TYR A 90 -8.88 0.16 -8.33
N PRO A 91 -8.68 -0.55 -7.19
CA PRO A 91 -7.57 -0.28 -6.29
C PRO A 91 -6.23 -0.77 -6.84
N ALA A 92 -6.24 -1.65 -7.83
CA ALA A 92 -5.05 -2.29 -8.37
C ALA A 92 -4.11 -2.75 -7.24
N SER A 93 -2.80 -2.54 -7.33
CA SER A 93 -1.84 -3.00 -6.33
C SER A 93 -1.95 -2.32 -4.94
N THR A 94 -2.81 -1.31 -4.75
CA THR A 94 -3.10 -0.80 -3.40
C THR A 94 -3.92 -1.82 -2.57
N THR A 95 -4.57 -2.79 -3.21
CA THR A 95 -5.15 -3.99 -2.58
C THR A 95 -4.18 -4.68 -1.63
N LYS A 96 -2.88 -4.70 -1.96
CA LYS A 96 -1.84 -5.35 -1.16
C LYS A 96 -1.65 -4.73 0.23
N ILE A 97 -2.23 -3.55 0.48
CA ILE A 97 -2.29 -2.96 1.83
C ILE A 97 -3.17 -3.83 2.74
N MET A 98 -4.33 -4.30 2.25
CA MET A 98 -5.18 -5.23 3.00
C MET A 98 -4.50 -6.59 3.17
N THR A 99 -3.80 -7.07 2.16
CA THR A 99 -3.03 -8.33 2.26
C THR A 99 -1.93 -8.22 3.30
N ALA A 100 -1.18 -7.11 3.33
CA ALA A 100 -0.18 -6.85 4.35
C ALA A 100 -0.80 -6.75 5.76
N LEU A 101 -1.93 -6.06 5.91
CA LEU A 101 -2.65 -5.94 7.18
C LEU A 101 -3.01 -7.31 7.74
N LEU A 102 -3.72 -8.13 6.96
CA LEU A 102 -4.14 -9.45 7.41
C LEU A 102 -2.95 -10.39 7.69
N THR A 103 -1.86 -10.25 6.94
CA THR A 103 -0.63 -10.99 7.21
C THR A 103 -0.05 -10.62 8.57
N LEU A 104 0.09 -9.32 8.85
CA LEU A 104 0.64 -8.82 10.12
C LEU A 104 -0.25 -9.13 11.32
N GLU A 105 -1.57 -9.19 11.12
CA GLU A 105 -2.52 -9.56 12.17
C GLU A 105 -2.52 -11.06 12.52
N ASN A 106 -2.07 -11.95 11.60
CA ASN A 106 -2.27 -13.39 11.74
C ASN A 106 -0.99 -14.23 11.75
N LEU A 107 0.14 -13.73 11.25
CA LEU A 107 1.37 -14.50 11.09
C LEU A 107 2.56 -13.83 11.78
N ASN A 108 3.52 -14.65 12.23
CA ASN A 108 4.81 -14.16 12.69
C ASN A 108 5.78 -13.95 11.51
N LEU A 109 6.58 -12.89 11.54
CA LEU A 109 7.53 -12.56 10.46
C LEU A 109 8.55 -13.66 10.19
N SER A 110 9.02 -14.35 11.24
CA SER A 110 9.99 -15.46 11.15
C SER A 110 9.39 -16.80 10.71
N GLN A 111 8.05 -16.89 10.61
CA GLN A 111 7.38 -18.10 10.16
C GLN A 111 7.78 -18.43 8.73
N VAL A 112 8.13 -19.69 8.47
CA VAL A 112 8.45 -20.20 7.14
C VAL A 112 7.18 -20.72 6.47
N VAL A 113 6.90 -20.20 5.29
CA VAL A 113 5.83 -20.63 4.40
C VAL A 113 6.41 -21.58 3.36
N THR A 114 5.77 -22.74 3.18
CA THR A 114 6.06 -23.65 2.06
C THR A 114 5.05 -23.42 0.96
N ILE A 115 5.53 -23.10 -0.24
CA ILE A 115 4.69 -22.83 -1.42
C ILE A 115 4.04 -24.14 -1.88
N LYS A 116 2.71 -24.16 -1.97
CA LYS A 116 1.91 -25.37 -2.23
C LYS A 116 1.83 -25.76 -3.69
N HIS A 117 1.92 -24.80 -4.59
CA HIS A 117 1.85 -24.96 -6.05
C HIS A 117 2.62 -23.84 -6.75
N ASP A 118 2.91 -24.01 -8.03
CA ASP A 118 3.49 -22.93 -8.85
C ASP A 118 2.47 -21.79 -8.96
N ILE A 119 2.88 -20.57 -8.59
CA ILE A 119 2.03 -19.41 -8.69
C ILE A 119 2.35 -18.70 -10.00
N THR A 120 1.43 -18.75 -10.95
CA THR A 120 1.58 -18.20 -12.30
C THR A 120 0.40 -17.30 -12.66
N PHE A 121 0.65 -16.34 -13.54
CA PHE A 121 -0.38 -15.41 -14.02
C PHE A 121 -0.49 -15.51 -15.55
N PRO A 122 -1.72 -15.43 -16.11
CA PRO A 122 -1.96 -15.71 -17.53
C PRO A 122 -1.13 -14.88 -18.49
N ASP A 123 -0.90 -13.61 -18.17
CA ASP A 123 -0.34 -12.64 -19.11
C ASP A 123 1.18 -12.48 -19.00
N GLY A 124 1.85 -13.22 -18.11
CA GLY A 124 3.30 -13.11 -17.90
C GLY A 124 3.82 -11.71 -17.49
N ALA A 125 2.92 -10.71 -17.50
CA ALA A 125 3.25 -9.31 -17.22
C ALA A 125 3.13 -8.95 -15.72
N ALA A 126 2.63 -9.87 -14.89
CA ALA A 126 2.49 -9.64 -13.46
C ALA A 126 3.86 -9.61 -12.77
N VAL A 127 4.12 -8.56 -11.99
CA VAL A 127 5.32 -8.48 -11.15
C VAL A 127 5.34 -9.64 -10.18
N ALA A 128 6.41 -10.45 -10.16
CA ALA A 128 6.53 -11.66 -9.36
C ALA A 128 8.00 -11.96 -9.03
N ILE A 129 8.24 -12.69 -7.95
CA ILE A 129 9.54 -13.30 -7.61
C ILE A 129 9.64 -14.75 -8.10
N HIS A 130 8.61 -15.21 -8.83
CA HIS A 130 8.54 -16.51 -9.49
C HIS A 130 8.60 -17.70 -8.52
N LEU A 131 7.76 -17.64 -7.48
CA LEU A 131 7.63 -18.70 -6.48
C LEU A 131 7.19 -20.02 -7.12
N LYS A 132 7.84 -21.11 -6.71
CA LYS A 132 7.57 -22.47 -7.21
C LYS A 132 7.11 -23.37 -6.07
N LYS A 133 6.35 -24.40 -6.42
CA LYS A 133 5.94 -25.43 -5.48
C LYS A 133 7.17 -26.00 -4.73
N GLY A 134 7.08 -26.04 -3.40
CA GLY A 134 8.13 -26.55 -2.52
C GLY A 134 9.15 -25.50 -2.08
N ASP A 135 9.14 -24.29 -2.63
CA ASP A 135 9.96 -23.18 -2.11
C ASP A 135 9.58 -22.91 -0.64
N LYS A 136 10.57 -22.61 0.19
CA LYS A 136 10.41 -22.30 1.61
C LYS A 136 10.93 -20.90 1.87
N ILE A 137 10.04 -20.00 2.23
CA ILE A 137 10.31 -18.57 2.35
C ILE A 137 9.66 -18.01 3.62
N THR A 138 10.32 -17.07 4.30
CA THR A 138 9.75 -16.44 5.50
C THR A 138 8.63 -15.46 5.16
N VAL A 139 7.72 -15.27 6.11
CA VAL A 139 6.66 -14.24 6.01
C VAL A 139 7.27 -12.86 5.81
N GLU A 140 8.38 -12.53 6.50
CA GLU A 140 9.09 -11.26 6.30
C GLU A 140 9.57 -11.10 4.85
N ALA A 141 10.18 -12.12 4.27
CA ALA A 141 10.65 -12.08 2.89
C ALA A 141 9.49 -11.91 1.90
N LEU A 142 8.37 -12.59 2.13
CA LEU A 142 7.15 -12.40 1.33
C LEU A 142 6.57 -10.99 1.46
N LEU A 143 6.54 -10.42 2.69
CA LEU A 143 6.09 -9.03 2.90
C LEU A 143 7.03 -8.01 2.24
N ASN A 144 8.34 -8.25 2.25
CA ASN A 144 9.29 -7.41 1.50
C ASN A 144 8.98 -7.45 0.00
N ALA A 145 8.77 -8.61 -0.60
CA ALA A 145 8.40 -8.74 -2.01
C ALA A 145 7.04 -8.08 -2.30
N LEU A 146 6.05 -8.25 -1.43
CA LEU A 146 4.73 -7.66 -1.54
C LEU A 146 4.75 -6.13 -1.55
N ILE A 147 5.46 -5.54 -0.58
CA ILE A 147 5.39 -4.09 -0.31
C ILE A 147 6.36 -3.33 -1.20
N ILE A 148 7.62 -3.78 -1.34
CA ILE A 148 8.69 -3.07 -2.04
C ILE A 148 8.51 -3.12 -3.55
N MET A 149 8.43 -4.33 -4.12
CA MET A 149 8.32 -4.49 -5.57
C MET A 149 6.90 -4.81 -6.07
N SER A 150 5.94 -4.96 -5.16
CA SER A 150 4.54 -5.26 -5.55
C SER A 150 4.32 -6.66 -6.10
N ALA A 151 5.08 -7.67 -5.66
CA ALA A 151 5.01 -9.03 -6.16
C ALA A 151 3.61 -9.65 -5.97
N ASN A 152 3.02 -10.13 -7.06
CA ASN A 152 1.67 -10.70 -7.07
C ASN A 152 1.65 -12.13 -6.50
N ASP A 153 2.67 -12.91 -6.77
CA ASP A 153 2.82 -14.27 -6.24
C ASP A 153 3.06 -14.25 -4.72
N ALA A 154 3.77 -13.27 -4.20
CA ALA A 154 3.91 -13.06 -2.76
C ALA A 154 2.55 -12.77 -2.10
N ALA A 155 1.66 -12.01 -2.76
CA ALA A 155 0.33 -11.76 -2.25
C ALA A 155 -0.52 -13.03 -2.15
N VAL A 156 -0.49 -13.88 -3.17
CA VAL A 156 -1.18 -15.18 -3.17
C VAL A 156 -0.61 -16.09 -2.09
N ALA A 157 0.73 -16.21 -2.02
CA ALA A 157 1.41 -17.05 -1.03
C ALA A 157 1.07 -16.64 0.41
N LEU A 158 1.05 -15.34 0.71
CA LEU A 158 0.66 -14.81 2.02
C LEU A 158 -0.81 -15.09 2.32
N GLY A 159 -1.70 -14.85 1.35
CA GLY A 159 -3.13 -15.15 1.50
C GLY A 159 -3.38 -16.62 1.82
N GLU A 160 -2.71 -17.52 1.11
CA GLU A 160 -2.80 -18.96 1.39
C GLU A 160 -2.18 -19.37 2.73
N ALA A 161 -1.12 -18.69 3.14
CA ALA A 161 -0.50 -18.95 4.45
C ALA A 161 -1.42 -18.52 5.61
N VAL A 162 -2.14 -17.40 5.44
CA VAL A 162 -3.09 -16.89 6.45
C VAL A 162 -4.35 -17.74 6.51
N ALA A 163 -4.97 -18.05 5.37
CA ALA A 163 -6.35 -18.58 5.32
C ALA A 163 -6.45 -19.99 4.74
N GLY A 164 -5.34 -20.62 4.40
CA GLY A 164 -5.29 -21.95 3.81
C GLY A 164 -5.55 -21.98 2.30
N SER A 165 -6.31 -21.02 1.77
CA SER A 165 -6.58 -20.84 0.33
C SER A 165 -6.84 -19.38 0.00
N GLU A 166 -6.63 -19.00 -1.27
CA GLU A 166 -6.94 -17.67 -1.80
C GLU A 166 -8.42 -17.31 -1.60
N ALA A 167 -9.33 -18.23 -1.89
CA ALA A 167 -10.78 -18.00 -1.73
C ALA A 167 -11.19 -17.70 -0.28
N ASN A 168 -10.58 -18.37 0.70
CA ASN A 168 -10.84 -18.08 2.11
C ASN A 168 -10.21 -16.76 2.51
N PHE A 169 -9.03 -16.44 1.97
CA PHE A 169 -8.38 -15.16 2.24
C PHE A 169 -9.19 -13.98 1.72
N VAL A 170 -9.74 -14.08 0.52
CA VAL A 170 -10.64 -13.07 -0.05
C VAL A 170 -11.88 -12.84 0.84
N LYS A 171 -12.46 -13.92 1.40
CA LYS A 171 -13.54 -13.78 2.38
C LYS A 171 -13.08 -13.02 3.63
N MET A 172 -11.86 -13.29 4.13
CA MET A 172 -11.28 -12.55 5.26
C MET A 172 -11.04 -11.08 4.92
N MET A 173 -10.52 -10.77 3.72
CA MET A 173 -10.32 -9.39 3.25
C MET A 173 -11.63 -8.60 3.27
N ASN A 174 -12.70 -9.15 2.71
CA ASN A 174 -14.00 -8.50 2.66
C ASN A 174 -14.67 -8.39 4.04
N LYS A 175 -14.48 -9.36 4.91
CA LYS A 175 -14.93 -9.29 6.29
C LYS A 175 -14.19 -8.16 7.03
N ARG A 176 -12.86 -8.14 6.93
CA ARG A 176 -12.04 -7.13 7.61
C ARG A 176 -12.32 -5.72 7.09
N ALA A 177 -12.52 -5.55 5.79
CA ALA A 177 -12.93 -4.26 5.21
C ALA A 177 -14.21 -3.73 5.88
N LYS A 178 -15.24 -4.56 6.00
CA LYS A 178 -16.50 -4.19 6.68
C LYS A 178 -16.28 -3.83 8.15
N GLU A 179 -15.46 -4.59 8.88
CA GLU A 179 -15.12 -4.30 10.28
C GLU A 179 -14.42 -2.95 10.44
N LEU A 180 -13.65 -2.52 9.45
CA LEU A 180 -12.99 -1.22 9.43
C LEU A 180 -13.91 -0.08 8.95
N GLY A 181 -15.14 -0.38 8.55
CA GLY A 181 -16.07 0.59 7.99
C GLY A 181 -15.87 0.88 6.49
N ALA A 182 -15.00 0.13 5.81
CA ALA A 182 -14.77 0.21 4.37
C ALA A 182 -15.89 -0.55 3.63
N THR A 183 -17.08 0.04 3.60
CA THR A 183 -18.32 -0.62 3.14
C THR A 183 -18.54 -0.54 1.64
N ASN A 184 -17.79 0.32 0.94
CA ASN A 184 -17.81 0.45 -0.52
C ASN A 184 -16.61 -0.24 -1.17
N THR A 185 -16.14 -1.32 -0.54
CA THR A 185 -14.98 -2.11 -0.98
C THR A 185 -15.40 -3.56 -1.19
N HIS A 186 -14.97 -4.13 -2.30
CA HIS A 186 -15.03 -5.56 -2.58
C HIS A 186 -13.70 -6.03 -3.16
N PHE A 187 -13.04 -6.91 -2.43
CA PHE A 187 -11.82 -7.58 -2.89
C PHE A 187 -12.19 -8.91 -3.53
N ALA A 188 -11.66 -9.18 -4.72
CA ALA A 188 -11.85 -10.44 -5.45
C ALA A 188 -10.56 -11.29 -5.50
N ASN A 189 -9.40 -10.70 -5.17
CA ASN A 189 -8.10 -11.37 -5.08
C ASN A 189 -7.15 -10.64 -4.11
N PRO A 190 -6.03 -11.26 -3.68
CA PRO A 190 -5.09 -10.65 -2.72
C PRO A 190 -4.09 -9.68 -3.36
N ASN A 191 -3.96 -9.65 -4.67
CA ASN A 191 -2.88 -8.95 -5.38
C ASN A 191 -3.33 -7.68 -6.12
N GLY A 192 -4.64 -7.51 -6.38
CA GLY A 192 -5.20 -6.35 -7.06
C GLY A 192 -5.16 -6.44 -8.58
N LEU A 193 -4.96 -7.63 -9.15
CA LEU A 193 -5.19 -7.84 -10.59
C LEU A 193 -6.66 -7.58 -10.93
N HIS A 194 -6.87 -6.98 -12.09
CA HIS A 194 -8.19 -6.48 -12.48
C HIS A 194 -9.23 -7.60 -12.58
N LEU A 195 -10.33 -7.39 -11.87
CA LEU A 195 -11.60 -8.12 -12.00
C LEU A 195 -12.73 -7.10 -11.89
N SER A 196 -13.81 -7.28 -12.61
CA SER A 196 -14.91 -6.31 -12.68
C SER A 196 -15.58 -6.04 -11.33
N ASP A 197 -15.51 -7.00 -10.43
CA ASP A 197 -16.05 -6.94 -9.07
C ASP A 197 -14.99 -6.60 -8.00
N HIS A 198 -13.74 -6.24 -8.43
CA HIS A 198 -12.67 -5.83 -7.54
C HIS A 198 -12.59 -4.31 -7.47
N TYR A 199 -13.14 -3.71 -6.43
CA TYR A 199 -13.23 -2.26 -6.30
C TYR A 199 -13.05 -1.76 -4.86
N SER A 200 -12.76 -0.47 -4.74
CA SER A 200 -12.70 0.25 -3.47
C SER A 200 -12.99 1.74 -3.70
N THR A 201 -12.82 2.56 -2.67
CA THR A 201 -12.84 4.04 -2.76
C THR A 201 -11.60 4.61 -2.09
N ALA A 202 -11.24 5.85 -2.40
CA ALA A 202 -10.11 6.49 -1.72
C ALA A 202 -10.32 6.59 -0.20
N TYR A 203 -11.57 6.79 0.24
CA TYR A 203 -11.90 6.84 1.65
C TYR A 203 -11.79 5.47 2.33
N ASP A 204 -12.27 4.40 1.69
CA ASP A 204 -12.17 3.05 2.23
C ASP A 204 -10.71 2.58 2.32
N LEU A 205 -9.88 2.89 1.30
CA LEU A 205 -8.45 2.62 1.35
C LEU A 205 -7.75 3.41 2.46
N TYR A 206 -8.20 4.62 2.77
CA TYR A 206 -7.71 5.37 3.94
C TYR A 206 -8.01 4.64 5.24
N LEU A 207 -9.22 4.11 5.42
CA LEU A 207 -9.59 3.34 6.62
C LEU A 207 -8.68 2.11 6.79
N ILE A 208 -8.46 1.36 5.71
CA ILE A 208 -7.60 0.17 5.69
C ILE A 208 -6.14 0.56 5.98
N PHE A 209 -5.64 1.61 5.30
CA PHE A 209 -4.28 2.09 5.51
C PHE A 209 -4.06 2.59 6.94
N LYS A 210 -5.04 3.28 7.52
CA LYS A 210 -4.96 3.75 8.90
C LYS A 210 -4.78 2.58 9.89
N GLU A 211 -5.39 1.43 9.60
CA GLU A 211 -5.23 0.24 10.42
C GLU A 211 -3.85 -0.40 10.26
N VAL A 212 -3.39 -0.62 9.01
CA VAL A 212 -2.04 -1.20 8.79
C VAL A 212 -0.94 -0.29 9.31
N ALA A 213 -1.18 1.02 9.34
CA ALA A 213 -0.26 2.01 9.89
C ALA A 213 -0.02 1.87 11.41
N LYS A 214 -0.78 1.05 12.12
CA LYS A 214 -0.51 0.70 13.53
C LYS A 214 0.62 -0.32 13.68
N HIS A 215 1.00 -1.00 12.61
CA HIS A 215 2.06 -1.99 12.58
C HIS A 215 3.38 -1.33 12.15
N ASN A 216 4.35 -1.23 13.05
CA ASN A 216 5.67 -0.65 12.75
C ASN A 216 6.38 -1.41 11.65
N GLU A 217 6.19 -2.72 11.58
CA GLU A 217 6.76 -3.63 10.59
C GLU A 217 6.39 -3.22 9.17
N PHE A 218 5.17 -2.72 8.96
CA PHE A 218 4.75 -2.22 7.66
C PHE A 218 5.65 -1.09 7.18
N PHE A 219 5.91 -0.09 8.02
CA PHE A 219 6.73 1.05 7.65
C PHE A 219 8.21 0.73 7.61
N ASN A 220 8.69 -0.18 8.47
CA ASN A 220 10.05 -0.68 8.40
C ASN A 220 10.38 -1.31 7.04
N ILE A 221 9.38 -1.90 6.37
CA ILE A 221 9.52 -2.44 5.03
C ILE A 221 9.23 -1.35 3.98
N ALA A 222 8.10 -0.66 4.09
CA ALA A 222 7.64 0.30 3.09
C ALA A 222 8.54 1.53 2.93
N GLY A 223 9.41 1.82 3.90
CA GLY A 223 10.41 2.88 3.85
C GLY A 223 11.74 2.49 3.20
N ARG A 224 11.93 1.22 2.81
CA ARG A 224 13.18 0.75 2.18
C ARG A 224 13.22 1.13 0.69
N SER A 225 14.34 1.67 0.24
CA SER A 225 14.58 1.92 -1.20
C SER A 225 14.87 0.63 -1.99
N SER A 226 15.41 -0.38 -1.31
CA SER A 226 15.71 -1.70 -1.85
C SER A 226 15.69 -2.74 -0.76
N SER A 227 15.59 -4.02 -1.13
CA SER A 227 15.72 -5.15 -0.23
C SER A 227 16.30 -6.34 -0.97
N ARG A 228 17.02 -7.19 -0.23
CA ARG A 228 17.44 -8.52 -0.66
C ARG A 228 16.69 -9.52 0.19
N ILE A 229 16.09 -10.53 -0.44
CA ILE A 229 15.51 -11.68 0.22
C ILE A 229 16.26 -12.94 -0.17
N GLU A 230 16.34 -13.87 0.78
CA GLU A 230 16.94 -15.18 0.60
C GLU A 230 15.92 -16.24 1.04
N TYR A 231 15.81 -17.31 0.27
CA TYR A 231 14.91 -18.41 0.56
C TYR A 231 15.42 -19.72 -0.03
N LEU A 232 14.88 -20.84 0.41
CA LEU A 232 15.23 -22.15 -0.08
C LEU A 232 14.29 -22.57 -1.21
N GLY A 233 14.86 -22.93 -2.34
CA GLY A 233 14.14 -23.58 -3.42
C GLY A 233 13.70 -25.00 -3.07
N SER A 234 12.84 -25.59 -3.87
CA SER A 234 12.23 -26.90 -3.63
C SER A 234 13.24 -28.06 -3.56
N LYS A 235 14.42 -27.89 -4.13
CA LYS A 235 15.54 -28.87 -4.09
C LYS A 235 16.57 -28.55 -3.00
N GLY A 236 16.29 -27.54 -2.16
CA GLY A 236 17.20 -27.08 -1.11
C GLY A 236 18.26 -26.08 -1.58
N GLU A 237 18.21 -25.64 -2.84
CA GLU A 237 19.08 -24.59 -3.34
C GLU A 237 18.75 -23.24 -2.72
N GLN A 238 19.77 -22.45 -2.41
CA GLN A 238 19.59 -21.08 -1.97
C GLN A 238 19.21 -20.19 -3.15
N LYS A 239 18.09 -19.47 -3.03
CA LYS A 239 17.64 -18.45 -3.98
C LYS A 239 17.79 -17.08 -3.35
N ILE A 240 18.30 -16.14 -4.14
CA ILE A 240 18.49 -14.75 -3.76
C ILE A 240 17.73 -13.89 -4.74
N TYR A 241 16.98 -12.90 -4.23
CA TYR A 241 16.26 -11.96 -5.05
C TYR A 241 16.50 -10.54 -4.53
N ASP A 242 17.11 -9.70 -5.40
CA ASP A 242 17.29 -8.27 -5.14
C ASP A 242 16.11 -7.49 -5.72
N MET A 243 15.56 -6.57 -4.96
CA MET A 243 14.42 -5.77 -5.37
C MET A 243 14.62 -4.30 -5.04
N ALA A 244 14.07 -3.43 -5.88
CA ALA A 244 14.01 -2.00 -5.68
C ALA A 244 12.55 -1.55 -5.42
N SER A 245 12.41 -0.48 -4.66
CA SER A 245 11.10 0.08 -4.37
C SER A 245 10.44 0.65 -5.62
N THR A 246 9.16 0.30 -5.81
CA THR A 246 8.32 0.93 -6.85
C THR A 246 7.91 2.35 -6.47
N ASN A 247 8.11 2.77 -5.21
CA ASN A 247 7.86 4.13 -4.78
C ASN A 247 9.05 5.03 -5.17
N GLN A 248 8.87 5.86 -6.18
CA GLN A 248 9.93 6.67 -6.77
C GLN A 248 10.51 7.73 -5.83
N TYR A 249 9.75 8.20 -4.84
CA TYR A 249 10.25 9.08 -3.79
C TYR A 249 11.20 8.35 -2.83
N ILE A 250 10.87 7.11 -2.47
CA ILE A 250 11.70 6.28 -1.61
C ILE A 250 12.92 5.75 -2.39
N ALA A 251 12.74 5.42 -3.66
CA ALA A 251 13.84 5.02 -4.54
C ALA A 251 14.80 6.17 -4.90
N GLY A 252 14.45 7.42 -4.52
CA GLY A 252 15.28 8.59 -4.80
C GLY A 252 15.18 9.12 -6.24
N THR A 253 14.23 8.64 -7.04
CA THR A 253 13.99 9.13 -8.41
C THR A 253 13.38 10.52 -8.41
N TYR A 254 12.50 10.80 -7.44
CA TYR A 254 11.90 12.12 -7.25
C TYR A 254 12.38 12.75 -5.95
N THR A 255 12.62 14.06 -6.00
CA THR A 255 13.02 14.85 -4.84
C THR A 255 11.77 15.34 -4.11
N LEU A 256 11.76 15.20 -2.80
CA LEU A 256 10.72 15.80 -1.95
C LEU A 256 11.07 17.27 -1.67
N PRO A 257 10.06 18.12 -1.45
CA PRO A 257 10.27 19.46 -0.91
C PRO A 257 11.09 19.41 0.39
N SER A 258 11.90 20.45 0.65
CA SER A 258 12.61 20.59 1.92
C SER A 258 11.59 20.52 3.08
N GLN A 259 11.91 19.81 4.16
CA GLN A 259 11.05 19.57 5.31
C GLN A 259 9.93 18.52 5.11
N VAL A 260 9.88 17.84 3.97
CA VAL A 260 8.99 16.69 3.74
C VAL A 260 9.80 15.41 3.71
N TYR A 261 9.38 14.43 4.50
CA TYR A 261 10.02 13.11 4.55
C TYR A 261 9.01 12.02 4.21
N MET A 262 9.37 11.18 3.25
CA MET A 262 8.60 9.97 2.95
C MET A 262 8.94 8.88 3.97
N ILE A 263 7.94 8.39 4.67
CA ILE A 263 8.12 7.33 5.68
C ILE A 263 7.74 5.95 5.16
N GLY A 264 7.09 5.88 4.01
CA GLY A 264 6.65 4.64 3.39
C GLY A 264 5.39 4.84 2.58
N GLY A 265 5.02 3.84 1.81
CA GLY A 265 3.80 3.85 1.04
C GLY A 265 3.75 2.71 0.03
N LYS A 266 2.55 2.46 -0.50
CA LYS A 266 2.31 1.48 -1.56
C LYS A 266 1.84 2.21 -2.81
N ARG A 267 2.55 1.99 -3.91
CA ARG A 267 2.17 2.50 -5.23
C ARG A 267 1.43 1.42 -6.01
N SER A 268 0.54 1.85 -6.87
CA SER A 268 -0.11 1.02 -7.88
C SER A 268 0.33 1.45 -9.28
N GLU A 269 0.48 0.50 -10.18
CA GLU A 269 0.59 0.72 -11.63
C GLU A 269 -0.51 -0.11 -12.28
N GLU A 270 -1.46 0.54 -12.95
CA GLU A 270 -2.27 -0.09 -13.98
C GLU A 270 -1.48 -0.08 -15.30
N ARG A 271 -1.33 -1.23 -15.93
CA ARG A 271 -0.81 -1.37 -17.29
C ARG A 271 -1.94 -1.69 -18.23
#